data_c990f2904716a693c0938e414146ac5f
#
_entry.id   c990f2904716a693c0938e414146ac5f
#
_cell.length_a   1.000
_cell.length_b   1.000
_cell.length_c   1.000
_cell.angle_alpha   90.00
_cell.angle_beta   90.00
_cell.angle_gamma   90.00
#
_symmetry.space_group_name_H-M   'P 1'
#
loop_
_entity.id
_entity.type
_entity.pdbx_description
1 polymer ?
#
loop_
_entity_poly.entity_id
_entity_poly.type
_entity_poly.pdbx_seq_one_letter_code
_entity_poly.pdbx_strand_id
1 'polypeptide(L)'
;MATGEAMHLLLDTGHATWGGASPAALARRYHDRISHFHAKDVRPDVRRRSDSEGWSFLDSVLAGVYTVPGDGLIDYVRVLRELQGYSGWIVVEAEQDPKKAEPATYAKLGHANLSRFVKEAGLG
;
A
#
# COMPACT_ATOMS: atom_id res chain seq x y z
N MET A 1 10.60 4.91 23.89
CA MET A 1 10.41 5.27 22.47
C MET A 1 10.30 6.79 22.33
N ALA A 2 10.96 7.37 21.33
CA ALA A 2 11.04 8.84 21.20
C ALA A 2 9.70 9.55 20.91
N THR A 3 8.70 8.86 20.41
CA THR A 3 7.46 9.48 19.93
C THR A 3 6.29 9.48 20.93
N GLY A 4 6.35 8.74 22.01
CA GLY A 4 5.28 8.70 23.02
C GLY A 4 3.92 8.23 22.49
N GLU A 5 2.90 8.24 23.35
CA GLU A 5 1.55 7.73 23.06
C GLU A 5 0.72 8.66 22.16
N ALA A 6 1.05 9.96 22.11
CA ALA A 6 0.33 10.93 21.29
C ALA A 6 0.60 10.82 19.80
N MET A 7 1.65 10.09 19.40
CA MET A 7 2.03 9.89 18.01
C MET A 7 1.43 8.60 17.46
N HIS A 8 0.70 8.72 16.38
CA HIS A 8 0.16 7.60 15.63
C HIS A 8 0.91 7.38 14.33
N LEU A 9 0.70 6.21 13.72
CA LEU A 9 1.35 5.83 12.47
C LEU A 9 0.35 5.82 11.32
N LEU A 10 0.81 6.31 10.17
CA LEU A 10 0.23 6.02 8.88
C LEU A 10 1.01 4.85 8.28
N LEU A 11 0.37 3.75 7.97
CA LEU A 11 0.96 2.64 7.23
C LEU A 11 0.63 2.79 5.74
N ASP A 12 1.66 3.05 4.93
CA ASP A 12 1.57 2.99 3.47
C ASP A 12 2.23 1.69 2.99
N THR A 13 1.44 0.83 2.38
CA THR A 13 1.90 -0.51 1.97
C THR A 13 2.89 -0.46 0.82
N GLY A 14 2.74 0.49 -0.10
CA GLY A 14 3.65 0.68 -1.24
C GLY A 14 5.01 1.20 -0.81
N HIS A 15 5.04 2.26 -0.01
CA HIS A 15 6.29 2.80 0.52
C HIS A 15 7.01 1.83 1.44
N ALA A 16 6.30 1.09 2.28
CA ALA A 16 6.89 0.03 3.11
C ALA A 16 7.58 -1.04 2.24
N THR A 17 6.88 -1.51 1.21
CA THR A 17 7.42 -2.50 0.26
C THR A 17 8.63 -1.94 -0.52
N TRP A 18 8.55 -0.69 -0.97
CA TRP A 18 9.67 -0.02 -1.62
C TRP A 18 10.91 0.03 -0.72
N GLY A 19 10.71 0.37 0.56
CA GLY A 19 11.79 0.43 1.57
C GLY A 19 12.30 -0.94 2.03
N GLY A 20 11.77 -2.03 1.51
CA GLY A 20 12.20 -3.39 1.85
C GLY A 20 11.54 -3.98 3.09
N ALA A 21 10.51 -3.34 3.63
CA ALA A 21 9.76 -3.84 4.78
C ALA A 21 8.53 -4.65 4.34
N SER A 22 8.11 -5.57 5.19
CA SER A 22 6.85 -6.30 5.01
C SER A 22 5.69 -5.50 5.61
N PRO A 23 4.70 -5.07 4.81
CA PRO A 23 3.53 -4.37 5.35
C PRO A 23 2.76 -5.18 6.40
N ALA A 24 2.66 -6.50 6.22
CA ALA A 24 2.00 -7.37 7.20
C ALA A 24 2.76 -7.43 8.53
N ALA A 25 4.09 -7.48 8.49
CA ALA A 25 4.91 -7.47 9.70
C ALA A 25 4.80 -6.12 10.45
N LEU A 26 4.77 -5.01 9.70
CA LEU A 26 4.56 -3.68 10.28
C LEU A 26 3.16 -3.55 10.89
N ALA A 27 2.12 -4.00 10.19
CA ALA A 27 0.75 -4.01 10.68
C ALA A 27 0.63 -4.78 12.00
N ARG A 28 1.22 -5.98 12.08
CA ARG A 28 1.23 -6.80 13.29
C ARG A 28 1.95 -6.12 14.44
N ARG A 29 3.14 -5.59 14.16
CA ARG A 29 3.99 -5.01 15.21
C ARG A 29 3.43 -3.71 15.79
N TYR A 30 2.81 -2.88 14.93
CA TYR A 30 2.35 -1.54 15.30
C TYR A 30 0.84 -1.37 15.27
N HIS A 31 0.11 -2.49 15.33
CA HIS A 31 -1.34 -2.56 15.28
C HIS A 31 -2.04 -1.46 16.10
N ASP A 32 -1.67 -1.31 17.37
CA ASP A 32 -2.30 -0.36 18.27
C ASP A 32 -1.96 1.12 17.99
N ARG A 33 -1.00 1.36 17.12
CA ARG A 33 -0.55 2.72 16.78
C ARG A 33 -0.98 3.18 15.40
N ILE A 34 -1.45 2.27 14.55
CA ILE A 34 -1.87 2.61 13.19
C ILE A 34 -3.26 3.24 13.26
N SER A 35 -3.35 4.51 12.88
CA SER A 35 -4.60 5.27 12.83
C SER A 35 -5.00 5.68 11.42
N HIS A 36 -4.13 5.47 10.45
CA HIS A 36 -4.36 5.77 9.04
C HIS A 36 -3.64 4.75 8.16
N PHE A 37 -4.26 4.41 7.03
CA PHE A 37 -3.74 3.36 6.16
C PHE A 37 -3.87 3.79 4.70
N HIS A 38 -2.75 3.76 3.97
CA HIS A 38 -2.73 3.94 2.52
C HIS A 38 -2.51 2.59 1.84
N ALA A 39 -3.48 2.19 1.04
CA ALA A 39 -3.42 1.00 0.22
C ALA A 39 -2.85 1.37 -1.16
N LYS A 40 -1.56 1.21 -1.29
CA LYS A 40 -0.76 1.43 -2.49
C LYS A 40 -0.03 0.15 -2.83
N ASP A 41 -0.14 -0.31 -4.06
CA ASP A 41 0.49 -1.55 -4.52
C ASP A 41 1.76 -1.29 -5.33
N VAL A 42 2.52 -2.32 -5.58
CA VAL A 42 3.81 -2.24 -6.28
C VAL A 42 3.82 -3.26 -7.41
N ARG A 43 4.11 -2.81 -8.64
CA ARG A 43 4.31 -3.70 -9.78
C ARG A 43 5.68 -4.38 -9.71
N PRO A 44 5.74 -5.71 -9.60
CA PRO A 44 6.99 -6.42 -9.34
C PRO A 44 7.99 -6.36 -10.50
N ASP A 45 7.51 -6.34 -11.72
CA ASP A 45 8.34 -6.25 -12.93
C ASP A 45 9.02 -4.89 -13.05
N VAL A 46 8.29 -3.80 -12.79
CA VAL A 46 8.85 -2.45 -12.79
C VAL A 46 9.85 -2.28 -11.64
N ARG A 47 9.53 -2.84 -10.46
CA ARG A 47 10.45 -2.82 -9.31
C ARG A 47 11.77 -3.53 -9.64
N ARG A 48 11.72 -4.72 -10.21
CA ARG A 48 12.93 -5.46 -10.61
C ARG A 48 13.79 -4.69 -11.62
N ARG A 49 13.15 -4.04 -12.60
CA ARG A 49 13.85 -3.21 -13.58
C ARG A 49 14.50 -2.00 -12.90
N SER A 50 13.77 -1.32 -12.04
CA SER A 50 14.29 -0.19 -11.26
C SER A 50 15.55 -0.57 -10.50
N ASP A 51 15.53 -1.70 -9.79
CA ASP A 51 16.68 -2.18 -9.02
C ASP A 51 17.86 -2.56 -9.91
N SER A 52 17.61 -3.27 -11.03
CA SER A 52 18.67 -3.73 -11.94
C SER A 52 19.30 -2.61 -12.75
N GLU A 53 18.55 -1.59 -13.10
CA GLU A 53 19.01 -0.46 -13.92
C GLU A 53 19.43 0.76 -13.08
N GLY A 54 19.30 0.68 -11.75
CA GLY A 54 19.71 1.74 -10.83
C GLY A 54 18.91 3.04 -10.98
N TRP A 55 17.59 2.92 -11.22
CA TRP A 55 16.73 4.09 -11.40
C TRP A 55 16.57 4.88 -10.09
N SER A 56 16.37 6.19 -10.23
CA SER A 56 15.94 7.02 -9.11
C SER A 56 14.51 6.67 -8.67
N PHE A 57 14.14 7.11 -7.48
CA PHE A 57 12.75 6.96 -7.00
C PHE A 57 11.75 7.57 -7.99
N LEU A 58 12.01 8.80 -8.44
CA LEU A 58 11.12 9.49 -9.38
C LEU A 58 11.02 8.77 -10.73
N ASP A 59 12.13 8.30 -11.28
CA ASP A 59 12.12 7.53 -12.53
C ASP A 59 11.28 6.25 -12.39
N SER A 60 11.38 5.60 -11.24
CA SER A 60 10.59 4.40 -10.93
C SER A 60 9.09 4.70 -10.83
N VAL A 61 8.71 5.81 -10.20
CA VAL A 61 7.32 6.28 -10.14
C VAL A 61 6.79 6.58 -11.53
N LEU A 62 7.53 7.32 -12.34
CA LEU A 62 7.16 7.65 -13.72
C LEU A 62 7.08 6.42 -14.62
N ALA A 63 7.88 5.40 -14.36
CA ALA A 63 7.82 4.11 -15.04
C ALA A 63 6.63 3.24 -14.61
N GLY A 64 5.92 3.63 -13.54
CA GLY A 64 4.72 2.95 -13.07
C GLY A 64 4.98 1.88 -12.00
N VAL A 65 5.97 2.07 -11.13
CA VAL A 65 6.26 1.12 -10.04
C VAL A 65 5.11 1.02 -9.04
N TYR A 66 4.43 2.13 -8.76
CA TYR A 66 3.24 2.12 -7.91
C TYR A 66 1.95 1.95 -8.71
N THR A 67 0.97 1.35 -8.07
CA THR A 67 -0.37 1.11 -8.61
C THR A 67 -1.39 0.97 -7.49
N VAL A 68 -2.65 0.76 -7.86
CA VAL A 68 -3.75 0.58 -6.90
C VAL A 68 -3.77 -0.84 -6.31
N PRO A 69 -4.40 -1.04 -5.15
CA PRO A 69 -4.51 -2.37 -4.54
C PRO A 69 -5.03 -3.43 -5.51
N GLY A 70 -4.38 -4.59 -5.51
CA GLY A 70 -4.74 -5.74 -6.33
C GLY A 70 -4.16 -5.76 -7.75
N ASP A 71 -3.48 -4.68 -8.14
CA ASP A 71 -2.78 -4.58 -9.44
C ASP A 71 -1.25 -4.77 -9.29
N GLY A 72 -0.80 -5.30 -8.18
CA GLY A 72 0.62 -5.50 -7.88
C GLY A 72 0.88 -6.75 -7.05
N LEU A 73 1.97 -6.71 -6.29
CA LEU A 73 2.50 -7.88 -5.56
C LEU A 73 2.00 -8.03 -4.12
N ILE A 74 1.34 -7.02 -3.53
CA ILE A 74 1.03 -7.01 -2.10
C ILE A 74 -0.17 -7.92 -1.80
N ASP A 75 0.01 -8.84 -0.85
CA ASP A 75 -1.08 -9.65 -0.30
C ASP A 75 -1.88 -8.85 0.73
N TYR A 76 -2.89 -8.12 0.25
CA TYR A 76 -3.72 -7.26 1.08
C TYR A 76 -4.54 -8.02 2.12
N VAL A 77 -5.02 -9.21 1.79
CA VAL A 77 -5.78 -10.02 2.76
C VAL A 77 -4.92 -10.34 3.98
N ARG A 78 -3.66 -10.71 3.73
CA ARG A 78 -2.70 -10.96 4.81
C ARG A 78 -2.41 -9.73 5.66
N VAL A 79 -2.19 -8.57 5.01
CA VAL A 79 -1.94 -7.30 5.73
C VAL A 79 -3.16 -6.91 6.57
N LEU A 80 -4.35 -6.93 5.97
CA LEU A 80 -5.58 -6.52 6.63
C LEU A 80 -5.99 -7.46 7.78
N ARG A 81 -5.67 -8.74 7.70
CA ARG A 81 -5.87 -9.67 8.83
C ARG A 81 -5.11 -9.29 10.09
N GLU A 82 -3.97 -8.63 9.95
CA GLU A 82 -3.21 -8.11 11.08
C GLU A 82 -3.81 -6.84 11.70
N LEU A 83 -4.84 -6.26 11.07
CA LEU A 83 -5.51 -5.04 11.50
C LEU A 83 -6.89 -5.30 12.11
N GLN A 84 -7.13 -6.45 12.73
CA GLN A 84 -8.42 -6.76 13.37
C GLN A 84 -8.78 -5.72 14.43
N GLY A 85 -10.01 -5.19 14.36
CA GLY A 85 -10.47 -4.10 15.22
C GLY A 85 -10.10 -2.70 14.74
N TYR A 86 -9.37 -2.57 13.64
CA TYR A 86 -9.06 -1.28 13.03
C TYR A 86 -10.33 -0.56 12.56
N SER A 87 -10.50 0.70 12.95
CA SER A 87 -11.69 1.51 12.63
C SER A 87 -11.35 2.83 11.92
N GLY A 88 -10.09 3.03 11.56
CA GLY A 88 -9.63 4.23 10.85
C GLY A 88 -9.91 4.18 9.35
N TRP A 89 -9.43 5.18 8.64
CA TRP A 89 -9.54 5.25 7.19
C TRP A 89 -8.59 4.29 6.50
N ILE A 90 -9.09 3.64 5.44
CA ILE A 90 -8.30 2.90 4.47
C ILE A 90 -8.45 3.61 3.13
N VAL A 91 -7.37 4.23 2.67
CA VAL A 91 -7.36 5.09 1.49
C VAL A 91 -6.73 4.35 0.33
N VAL A 92 -7.42 4.31 -0.81
CA VAL A 92 -6.84 3.84 -2.08
C VAL A 92 -5.90 4.92 -2.59
N GLU A 93 -4.66 4.57 -2.81
CA GLU A 93 -3.65 5.46 -3.36
C GLU A 93 -2.86 4.75 -4.46
N ALA A 94 -2.42 5.49 -5.49
CA ALA A 94 -1.71 4.90 -6.62
C ALA A 94 -0.37 5.56 -6.91
N GLU A 95 -0.28 6.89 -6.84
CA GLU A 95 0.94 7.63 -7.17
C GLU A 95 1.47 7.26 -8.56
N GLN A 96 0.64 7.52 -9.57
CA GLN A 96 0.89 7.13 -10.97
C GLN A 96 0.90 8.34 -11.91
N ASP A 97 1.62 8.22 -13.02
CA ASP A 97 1.53 9.18 -14.13
C ASP A 97 0.13 9.10 -14.78
N PRO A 98 -0.68 10.16 -14.73
CA PRO A 98 -2.04 10.15 -15.29
C PRO A 98 -2.08 9.95 -16.80
N LYS A 99 -0.98 10.17 -17.51
CA LYS A 99 -0.86 9.88 -18.95
C LYS A 99 -0.74 8.38 -19.24
N LYS A 100 -0.27 7.60 -18.28
CA LYS A 100 -0.10 6.14 -18.40
C LYS A 100 -1.23 5.36 -17.73
N ALA A 101 -1.80 5.93 -16.67
CA ALA A 101 -2.84 5.30 -15.86
C ALA A 101 -3.98 6.29 -15.63
N GLU A 102 -5.09 6.11 -16.34
CA GLU A 102 -6.24 7.01 -16.26
C GLU A 102 -6.80 6.98 -14.82
N PRO A 103 -6.83 8.13 -14.11
CA PRO A 103 -7.09 8.17 -12.68
C PRO A 103 -8.43 7.57 -12.24
N ALA A 104 -9.52 7.88 -12.95
CA ALA A 104 -10.84 7.38 -12.57
C ALA A 104 -10.96 5.87 -12.74
N THR A 105 -10.38 5.31 -13.79
CA THR A 105 -10.34 3.85 -14.03
C THR A 105 -9.58 3.13 -12.93
N TYR A 106 -8.39 3.62 -12.59
CA TYR A 106 -7.57 3.01 -11.54
C TYR A 106 -8.18 3.19 -10.14
N ALA A 107 -8.78 4.33 -9.85
CA ALA A 107 -9.48 4.55 -8.58
C ALA A 107 -10.63 3.55 -8.40
N LYS A 108 -11.42 3.31 -9.44
CA LYS A 108 -12.51 2.30 -9.42
C LYS A 108 -11.97 0.89 -9.22
N LEU A 109 -10.92 0.54 -9.94
CA LEU A 109 -10.27 -0.78 -9.82
C LEU A 109 -9.75 -0.99 -8.40
N GLY A 110 -8.99 -0.05 -7.86
CA GLY A 110 -8.43 -0.11 -6.52
C GLY A 110 -9.50 -0.20 -5.44
N HIS A 111 -10.56 0.60 -5.55
CA HIS A 111 -11.68 0.56 -4.63
C HIS A 111 -12.41 -0.79 -4.65
N ALA A 112 -12.69 -1.33 -5.82
CA ALA A 112 -13.35 -2.63 -5.96
C ALA A 112 -12.51 -3.77 -5.36
N ASN A 113 -11.22 -3.79 -5.67
CA ASN A 113 -10.29 -4.78 -5.12
C ASN A 113 -10.16 -4.66 -3.59
N LEU A 114 -9.93 -3.44 -3.10
CA LEU A 114 -9.78 -3.21 -1.66
C LEU A 114 -11.03 -3.59 -0.88
N SER A 115 -12.21 -3.25 -1.39
CA SER A 115 -13.49 -3.63 -0.76
C SER A 115 -13.63 -5.14 -0.65
N ARG A 116 -13.22 -5.88 -1.67
CA ARG A 116 -13.18 -7.35 -1.64
C ARG A 116 -12.18 -7.87 -0.59
N PHE A 117 -10.97 -7.34 -0.55
CA PHE A 117 -9.94 -7.75 0.40
C PHE A 117 -10.34 -7.47 1.86
N VAL A 118 -10.99 -6.34 2.13
CA VAL A 118 -11.53 -6.01 3.46
C VAL A 118 -12.53 -7.07 3.93
N LYS A 119 -13.44 -7.49 3.06
CA LYS A 119 -14.40 -8.57 3.35
C LYS A 119 -13.70 -9.91 3.58
N GLU A 120 -12.78 -10.29 2.71
CA GLU A 120 -12.01 -11.55 2.83
C GLU A 120 -11.17 -11.59 4.11
N ALA A 121 -10.66 -10.46 4.55
CA ALA A 121 -9.90 -10.35 5.80
C ALA A 121 -10.79 -10.33 7.06
N GLY A 122 -12.09 -10.18 6.91
CA GLY A 122 -13.03 -10.13 8.03
C GLY A 122 -13.08 -8.79 8.76
N LEU A 123 -12.71 -7.69 8.09
CA LEU A 123 -12.71 -6.34 8.67
C LEU A 123 -14.01 -5.57 8.44
N GLY A 124 -14.83 -5.99 7.52
CA GLY A 124 -16.01 -5.21 7.12
C GLY A 124 -17.31 -5.88 7.35
#